data_ced475462f91de4a59c16e20d58c3550
#
_entry.id   ced475462f91de4a59c16e20d58c3550
#
_cell.length_a   1.000
_cell.length_b   1.000
_cell.length_c   1.000
_cell.angle_alpha   90.00
_cell.angle_beta   90.00
_cell.angle_gamma   90.00
#
_symmetry.space_group_name_H-M   'P 1'
#
loop_
_entity.id
_entity.type
_entity.pdbx_description
1 polymer ?
#
loop_
_entity_poly.entity_id
_entity_poly.type
_entity_poly.pdbx_seq_one_letter_code
_entity_poly.pdbx_strand_id
1 'polypeptide(L)'
;MLKKDIRVGLVIPFFNPLIICLFFIIFLYSNNLGEDIEFIEILSLFTIGALFSYLILAISMLILKSINKASFFSSISLFLFFSYGYFYELFNEIIFLKEISRHRYIIPIVAILFLYILFRIIKSSKKFIIFHKIFFISFLSLTIINSLMILNHDLGPSRPITEDIKIEINTKDNLPDVYHMVLDFYAGEDILRTRFGFDNNGFINELNSLGFKKENLKVNYEHRFIMPSITNMKHFYGADEDEKNYMNETYFSFDKSVEAHIAKKLGYEVIEISTIDDNFFSSIFGDFSKIFLRTSMLSIVDDSPLPIHNLWLSKKQRHFQENLNKLSKIHENSEMTWVYFYSTPPHSPFIFNSDGPKELDPKKTNEYYFSGEWDFEK
;
A
#
# COMPACT_ATOMS: atom_id res chain seq x y z
N MET A 1 -33.84 -35.05 -15.30
CA MET A 1 -32.40 -34.77 -15.50
C MET A 1 -32.15 -33.53 -16.38
N LEU A 2 -32.70 -33.42 -17.57
CA LEU A 2 -32.49 -32.30 -18.51
C LEU A 2 -32.77 -30.89 -17.96
N LYS A 3 -33.81 -30.70 -17.13
CA LYS A 3 -34.12 -29.37 -16.52
C LYS A 3 -33.08 -28.91 -15.48
N LYS A 4 -32.38 -29.82 -14.81
CA LYS A 4 -31.36 -29.52 -13.81
C LYS A 4 -30.06 -29.11 -14.48
N ASP A 5 -29.71 -29.73 -15.62
CA ASP A 5 -28.50 -29.39 -16.39
C ASP A 5 -28.62 -28.04 -17.09
N ILE A 6 -29.83 -27.64 -17.50
CA ILE A 6 -30.09 -26.32 -18.11
C ILE A 6 -29.94 -25.20 -17.07
N ARG A 7 -30.40 -25.41 -15.80
CA ARG A 7 -30.20 -24.39 -14.73
C ARG A 7 -28.75 -24.23 -14.34
N VAL A 8 -28.01 -25.30 -14.19
CA VAL A 8 -26.57 -25.26 -13.86
C VAL A 8 -25.78 -24.63 -15.02
N GLY A 9 -26.18 -24.87 -16.27
CA GLY A 9 -25.55 -24.30 -17.47
C GLY A 9 -25.73 -22.79 -17.62
N LEU A 10 -26.69 -22.17 -16.91
CA LEU A 10 -26.90 -20.70 -16.91
C LEU A 10 -26.32 -20.02 -15.65
N VAL A 11 -26.29 -20.72 -14.52
CA VAL A 11 -25.84 -20.16 -13.22
C VAL A 11 -24.33 -19.91 -13.22
N ILE A 12 -23.53 -20.91 -13.60
CA ILE A 12 -22.07 -20.79 -13.61
C ILE A 12 -21.55 -19.60 -14.46
N PRO A 13 -21.99 -19.42 -15.72
CA PRO A 13 -21.59 -18.27 -16.51
C PRO A 13 -21.89 -16.92 -15.86
N PHE A 14 -22.98 -16.82 -15.10
CA PHE A 14 -23.35 -15.59 -14.42
C PHE A 14 -22.41 -15.27 -13.23
N PHE A 15 -21.96 -16.30 -12.50
CA PHE A 15 -21.10 -16.12 -11.33
C PHE A 15 -19.60 -16.08 -11.64
N ASN A 16 -19.15 -16.48 -12.84
CA ASN A 16 -17.74 -16.48 -13.20
C ASN A 16 -17.05 -15.10 -13.03
N PRO A 17 -17.61 -13.97 -13.51
CA PRO A 17 -16.99 -12.68 -13.31
C PRO A 17 -16.83 -12.31 -11.84
N LEU A 18 -17.82 -12.68 -11.03
CA LEU A 18 -17.82 -12.40 -9.59
C LEU A 18 -16.76 -13.21 -8.83
N ILE A 19 -16.61 -14.49 -9.15
CA ILE A 19 -15.63 -15.36 -8.46
C ILE A 19 -14.19 -14.95 -8.80
N ILE A 20 -13.95 -14.44 -10.02
CA ILE A 20 -12.64 -13.89 -10.40
C ILE A 20 -12.33 -12.63 -9.59
N CYS A 21 -13.28 -11.71 -9.49
CA CYS A 21 -13.14 -10.51 -8.65
C CYS A 21 -12.87 -10.88 -7.19
N LEU A 22 -13.66 -11.79 -6.62
CA LEU A 22 -13.51 -12.25 -5.25
C LEU A 22 -12.12 -12.87 -5.03
N PHE A 23 -11.67 -13.72 -5.96
CA PHE A 23 -10.35 -14.33 -5.88
C PHE A 23 -9.25 -13.26 -5.78
N PHE A 24 -9.22 -12.29 -6.69
CA PHE A 24 -8.15 -11.29 -6.68
C PHE A 24 -8.13 -10.44 -5.41
N ILE A 25 -9.29 -10.11 -4.85
CA ILE A 25 -9.37 -9.35 -3.61
C ILE A 25 -8.90 -10.19 -2.41
N ILE A 26 -9.35 -11.45 -2.29
CA ILE A 26 -8.93 -12.35 -1.23
C ILE A 26 -7.45 -12.72 -1.37
N PHE A 27 -6.96 -12.93 -2.59
CA PHE A 27 -5.54 -13.15 -2.88
C PHE A 27 -4.70 -11.94 -2.46
N LEU A 28 -5.14 -10.73 -2.82
CA LEU A 28 -4.45 -9.51 -2.42
C LEU A 28 -4.40 -9.39 -0.88
N TYR A 29 -5.51 -9.59 -0.21
CA TYR A 29 -5.58 -9.54 1.24
C TYR A 29 -4.70 -10.61 1.91
N SER A 30 -4.74 -11.86 1.42
CA SER A 30 -3.93 -12.95 1.98
C SER A 30 -2.41 -12.74 1.86
N ASN A 31 -1.96 -11.93 0.91
CA ASN A 31 -0.54 -11.59 0.75
C ASN A 31 -0.13 -10.30 1.51
N ASN A 32 -1.07 -9.64 2.18
CA ASN A 32 -0.83 -8.40 2.92
C ASN A 32 -1.44 -8.46 4.34
N LEU A 33 -1.43 -9.64 4.96
CA LEU A 33 -2.00 -9.88 6.30
C LEU A 33 -1.26 -9.13 7.43
N GLY A 34 -0.03 -8.68 7.17
CA GLY A 34 0.72 -7.86 8.13
C GLY A 34 0.34 -6.38 8.12
N GLU A 35 -0.43 -5.93 7.15
CA GLU A 35 -0.91 -4.55 7.06
C GLU A 35 -2.19 -4.37 7.87
N ASP A 36 -2.39 -3.19 8.45
CA ASP A 36 -3.60 -2.87 9.24
C ASP A 36 -4.76 -2.51 8.31
N ILE A 37 -5.29 -3.54 7.62
CA ILE A 37 -6.37 -3.39 6.64
C ILE A 37 -7.71 -3.59 7.35
N GLU A 38 -8.53 -2.55 7.36
CA GLU A 38 -9.87 -2.65 7.92
C GLU A 38 -10.80 -3.50 7.05
N PHE A 39 -11.65 -4.29 7.68
CA PHE A 39 -12.65 -5.12 6.97
C PHE A 39 -13.55 -4.29 6.03
N ILE A 40 -13.85 -3.05 6.41
CA ILE A 40 -14.68 -2.16 5.58
C ILE A 40 -14.01 -1.80 4.24
N GLU A 41 -12.67 -1.74 4.19
CA GLU A 41 -11.91 -1.49 2.96
C GLU A 41 -12.05 -2.67 2.00
N ILE A 42 -11.88 -3.89 2.53
CA ILE A 42 -12.04 -5.13 1.75
C ILE A 42 -13.46 -5.22 1.19
N LEU A 43 -14.46 -4.95 2.02
CA LEU A 43 -15.87 -4.98 1.63
C LEU A 43 -16.19 -3.91 0.57
N SER A 44 -15.65 -2.72 0.72
CA SER A 44 -15.82 -1.60 -0.21
C SER A 44 -15.23 -1.93 -1.56
N LEU A 45 -13.98 -2.45 -1.58
CA LEU A 45 -13.29 -2.85 -2.79
C LEU A 45 -14.00 -4.01 -3.50
N PHE A 46 -14.47 -4.99 -2.73
CA PHE A 46 -15.26 -6.09 -3.26
C PHE A 46 -16.56 -5.59 -3.90
N THR A 47 -17.26 -4.68 -3.25
CA THR A 47 -18.52 -4.12 -3.77
C THR A 47 -18.30 -3.40 -5.09
N ILE A 48 -17.29 -2.52 -5.16
CA ILE A 48 -16.92 -1.80 -6.38
C ILE A 48 -16.47 -2.77 -7.47
N GLY A 49 -15.61 -3.72 -7.14
CA GLY A 49 -15.12 -4.73 -8.06
C GLY A 49 -16.23 -5.65 -8.60
N ALA A 50 -17.22 -6.00 -7.77
CA ALA A 50 -18.39 -6.76 -8.18
C ALA A 50 -19.28 -5.95 -9.15
N LEU A 51 -19.56 -4.69 -8.84
CA LEU A 51 -20.30 -3.79 -9.74
C LEU A 51 -19.58 -3.64 -11.08
N PHE A 52 -18.27 -3.41 -11.06
CA PHE A 52 -17.44 -3.35 -12.28
C PHE A 52 -17.49 -4.65 -13.07
N SER A 53 -17.40 -5.80 -12.39
CA SER A 53 -17.46 -7.13 -13.03
C SER A 53 -18.79 -7.36 -13.76
N TYR A 54 -19.89 -6.98 -13.14
CA TYR A 54 -21.21 -7.07 -13.77
C TYR A 54 -21.43 -6.03 -14.87
N LEU A 55 -20.83 -4.84 -14.75
CA LEU A 55 -20.83 -3.85 -15.84
C LEU A 55 -20.12 -4.40 -17.10
N ILE A 56 -18.94 -5.01 -16.93
CA ILE A 56 -18.21 -5.67 -18.03
C ILE A 56 -19.05 -6.80 -18.64
N LEU A 57 -19.71 -7.61 -17.80
CA LEU A 57 -20.61 -8.67 -18.27
C LEU A 57 -21.79 -8.10 -19.07
N ALA A 58 -22.41 -7.02 -18.60
CA ALA A 58 -23.54 -6.37 -19.27
C ALA A 58 -23.12 -5.81 -20.65
N ILE A 59 -22.01 -5.08 -20.71
CA ILE A 59 -21.45 -4.57 -21.98
C ILE A 59 -21.15 -5.74 -22.94
N SER A 60 -20.54 -6.80 -22.43
CA SER A 60 -20.24 -7.99 -23.21
C SER A 60 -21.50 -8.68 -23.73
N MET A 61 -22.58 -8.68 -22.94
CA MET A 61 -23.89 -9.21 -23.36
C MET A 61 -24.50 -8.41 -24.49
N LEU A 62 -24.39 -7.08 -24.46
CA LEU A 62 -24.87 -6.21 -25.54
C LEU A 62 -24.17 -6.51 -26.87
N ILE A 63 -22.86 -6.78 -26.81
CA ILE A 63 -22.03 -7.04 -28.02
C ILE A 63 -22.21 -8.47 -28.51
N LEU A 64 -22.13 -9.46 -27.63
CA LEU A 64 -22.03 -10.88 -27.98
C LEU A 64 -23.40 -11.59 -28.04
N LYS A 65 -24.43 -10.99 -27.46
CA LYS A 65 -25.84 -11.49 -27.45
C LYS A 65 -25.97 -12.95 -26.98
N SER A 66 -25.03 -13.42 -26.14
CA SER A 66 -24.98 -14.78 -25.61
C SER A 66 -24.31 -14.77 -24.26
N ILE A 67 -25.00 -15.21 -23.20
CA ILE A 67 -24.46 -15.22 -21.82
C ILE A 67 -23.15 -16.03 -21.73
N ASN A 68 -23.07 -17.17 -22.42
CA ASN A 68 -21.86 -18.00 -22.41
C ASN A 68 -20.66 -17.31 -23.06
N LYS A 69 -20.87 -16.63 -24.19
CA LYS A 69 -19.80 -15.87 -24.87
C LYS A 69 -19.42 -14.63 -24.05
N ALA A 70 -20.42 -13.90 -23.56
CA ALA A 70 -20.25 -12.71 -22.75
C ALA A 70 -19.50 -12.99 -21.46
N SER A 71 -19.93 -14.01 -20.72
CA SER A 71 -19.27 -14.42 -19.48
C SER A 71 -17.82 -14.87 -19.73
N PHE A 72 -17.57 -15.66 -20.77
CA PHE A 72 -16.21 -16.10 -21.11
C PHE A 72 -15.30 -14.91 -21.43
N PHE A 73 -15.79 -13.98 -22.24
CA PHE A 73 -15.07 -12.76 -22.57
C PHE A 73 -14.82 -11.87 -21.34
N SER A 74 -15.87 -11.65 -20.52
CA SER A 74 -15.75 -10.87 -19.29
C SER A 74 -14.77 -11.50 -18.30
N SER A 75 -14.76 -12.83 -18.17
CA SER A 75 -13.84 -13.54 -17.30
C SER A 75 -12.38 -13.32 -17.71
N ILE A 76 -12.07 -13.41 -19.00
CA ILE A 76 -10.73 -13.13 -19.52
C ILE A 76 -10.38 -11.65 -19.33
N SER A 77 -11.32 -10.74 -19.58
CA SER A 77 -11.11 -9.31 -19.43
C SER A 77 -10.78 -8.94 -17.98
N LEU A 78 -11.53 -9.46 -17.03
CA LEU A 78 -11.32 -9.25 -15.61
C LEU A 78 -10.01 -9.87 -15.11
N PHE A 79 -9.69 -11.07 -15.59
CA PHE A 79 -8.40 -11.68 -15.27
C PHE A 79 -7.25 -10.81 -15.75
N LEU A 80 -7.26 -10.33 -16.99
CA LEU A 80 -6.23 -9.44 -17.52
C LEU A 80 -6.20 -8.09 -16.77
N PHE A 81 -7.36 -7.56 -16.42
CA PHE A 81 -7.46 -6.31 -15.68
C PHE A 81 -6.83 -6.41 -14.27
N PHE A 82 -7.20 -7.42 -13.49
CA PHE A 82 -6.71 -7.59 -12.12
C PHE A 82 -5.27 -8.10 -12.05
N SER A 83 -4.80 -8.84 -13.05
CA SER A 83 -3.43 -9.39 -13.08
C SER A 83 -2.40 -8.49 -13.77
N TYR A 84 -2.83 -7.38 -14.35
CA TYR A 84 -1.98 -6.53 -15.19
C TYR A 84 -0.73 -6.04 -14.46
N GLY A 85 -0.85 -5.54 -13.23
CA GLY A 85 0.28 -5.03 -12.45
C GLY A 85 1.31 -6.12 -12.17
N TYR A 86 0.89 -7.34 -11.82
CA TYR A 86 1.82 -8.47 -11.62
C TYR A 86 2.62 -8.81 -12.90
N PHE A 87 1.97 -8.80 -14.06
CA PHE A 87 2.68 -9.00 -15.33
C PHE A 87 3.61 -7.83 -15.65
N TYR A 88 3.19 -6.61 -15.34
CA TYR A 88 4.01 -5.42 -15.55
C TYR A 88 5.29 -5.46 -14.70
N GLU A 89 5.18 -5.78 -13.41
CA GLU A 89 6.32 -5.95 -12.52
C GLU A 89 7.25 -7.08 -12.98
N LEU A 90 6.69 -8.24 -13.35
CA LEU A 90 7.46 -9.35 -13.88
C LEU A 90 8.26 -8.96 -15.14
N PHE A 91 7.67 -8.18 -16.05
CA PHE A 91 8.40 -7.71 -17.23
C PHE A 91 9.50 -6.71 -16.89
N ASN A 92 9.32 -5.88 -15.85
CA ASN A 92 10.33 -4.95 -15.37
C ASN A 92 11.54 -5.64 -14.73
N GLU A 93 11.34 -6.80 -14.12
CA GLU A 93 12.42 -7.59 -13.53
C GLU A 93 13.28 -8.27 -14.58
N ILE A 94 12.76 -8.54 -15.78
CA ILE A 94 13.50 -9.17 -16.87
C ILE A 94 14.36 -8.10 -17.57
N ILE A 95 15.68 -8.16 -17.36
CA ILE A 95 16.68 -7.15 -17.75
C ILE A 95 16.52 -6.67 -19.21
N PHE A 96 16.32 -7.57 -20.17
CA PHE A 96 16.19 -7.19 -21.59
C PHE A 96 14.80 -6.67 -21.98
N LEU A 97 13.80 -6.78 -21.10
CA LEU A 97 12.46 -6.25 -21.30
C LEU A 97 12.24 -4.90 -20.60
N LYS A 98 13.12 -4.51 -19.68
CA LYS A 98 13.00 -3.30 -18.86
C LYS A 98 12.81 -2.02 -19.69
N GLU A 99 13.49 -1.89 -20.82
CA GLU A 99 13.33 -0.71 -21.68
C GLU A 99 12.00 -0.68 -22.45
N ILE A 100 11.41 -1.87 -22.71
CA ILE A 100 10.16 -2.04 -23.43
C ILE A 100 8.97 -2.11 -22.45
N SER A 101 9.20 -2.42 -21.19
CA SER A 101 8.18 -2.54 -20.15
C SER A 101 7.69 -1.18 -19.65
N ARG A 102 7.25 -0.33 -20.59
CA ARG A 102 6.52 0.90 -20.28
C ARG A 102 5.07 0.73 -20.67
N HIS A 103 4.15 1.24 -19.86
CA HIS A 103 2.70 1.17 -20.13
C HIS A 103 2.33 1.54 -21.57
N ARG A 104 2.97 2.57 -22.13
CA ARG A 104 2.76 3.01 -23.54
C ARG A 104 3.02 1.95 -24.61
N TYR A 105 3.81 0.90 -24.30
CA TYR A 105 4.06 -0.21 -25.23
C TYR A 105 3.21 -1.43 -24.88
N ILE A 106 3.04 -1.73 -23.60
CA ILE A 106 2.30 -2.91 -23.14
C ILE A 106 0.80 -2.75 -23.41
N ILE A 107 0.22 -1.55 -23.19
CA ILE A 107 -1.21 -1.30 -23.39
C ILE A 107 -1.67 -1.61 -24.83
N PRO A 108 -1.00 -1.12 -25.89
CA PRO A 108 -1.39 -1.48 -27.26
C PRO A 108 -1.33 -2.98 -27.52
N ILE A 109 -0.33 -3.68 -26.97
CA ILE A 109 -0.20 -5.14 -27.13
C ILE A 109 -1.39 -5.85 -26.46
N VAL A 110 -1.70 -5.47 -25.20
CA VAL A 110 -2.85 -6.02 -24.48
C VAL A 110 -4.15 -5.70 -25.20
N ALA A 111 -4.31 -4.49 -25.73
CA ALA A 111 -5.50 -4.09 -26.49
C ALA A 111 -5.66 -4.91 -27.78
N ILE A 112 -4.58 -5.14 -28.54
CA ILE A 112 -4.59 -5.98 -29.75
C ILE A 112 -4.95 -7.41 -29.39
N LEU A 113 -4.36 -7.97 -28.33
CA LEU A 113 -4.68 -9.31 -27.83
C LEU A 113 -6.17 -9.41 -27.46
N PHE A 114 -6.68 -8.42 -26.75
CA PHE A 114 -8.07 -8.33 -26.34
C PHE A 114 -9.04 -8.30 -27.55
N LEU A 115 -8.76 -7.46 -28.55
CA LEU A 115 -9.53 -7.38 -29.77
C LEU A 115 -9.47 -8.69 -30.58
N TYR A 116 -8.30 -9.35 -30.62
CA TYR A 116 -8.14 -10.66 -31.26
C TYR A 116 -8.99 -11.73 -30.56
N ILE A 117 -8.96 -11.78 -29.21
CA ILE A 117 -9.78 -12.70 -28.42
C ILE A 117 -11.27 -12.45 -28.68
N LEU A 118 -11.71 -11.20 -28.65
CA LEU A 118 -13.09 -10.81 -28.95
C LEU A 118 -13.52 -11.29 -30.32
N PHE A 119 -12.72 -11.06 -31.34
CA PHE A 119 -12.97 -11.50 -32.70
C PHE A 119 -13.10 -13.03 -32.79
N ARG A 120 -12.22 -13.77 -32.14
CA ARG A 120 -12.25 -15.25 -32.06
C ARG A 120 -13.54 -15.76 -31.40
N ILE A 121 -13.98 -15.10 -30.31
CA ILE A 121 -15.20 -15.45 -29.59
C ILE A 121 -16.45 -15.17 -30.46
N ILE A 122 -16.50 -14.03 -31.14
CA ILE A 122 -17.61 -13.68 -32.04
C ILE A 122 -17.79 -14.76 -33.13
N LYS A 123 -16.71 -15.18 -33.75
CA LYS A 123 -16.73 -16.19 -34.84
C LYS A 123 -16.93 -17.64 -34.34
N SER A 124 -16.75 -17.88 -33.04
CA SER A 124 -16.84 -19.25 -32.53
C SER A 124 -18.29 -19.73 -32.41
N SER A 125 -18.54 -20.96 -32.82
CA SER A 125 -19.78 -21.69 -32.59
C SER A 125 -19.76 -22.51 -31.28
N LYS A 126 -18.62 -22.56 -30.58
CA LYS A 126 -18.45 -23.33 -29.36
C LYS A 126 -19.28 -22.75 -28.22
N LYS A 127 -19.85 -23.65 -27.38
CA LYS A 127 -20.69 -23.27 -26.23
C LYS A 127 -19.95 -22.79 -24.99
N PHE A 128 -18.61 -22.89 -24.97
CA PHE A 128 -17.73 -22.49 -23.85
C PHE A 128 -18.07 -23.07 -22.45
N ILE A 129 -19.03 -23.99 -22.33
CA ILE A 129 -19.53 -24.53 -21.05
C ILE A 129 -18.40 -25.18 -20.23
N ILE A 130 -17.50 -25.92 -20.90
CA ILE A 130 -16.37 -26.57 -20.23
C ILE A 130 -15.41 -25.51 -19.65
N PHE A 131 -15.14 -24.46 -20.40
CA PHE A 131 -14.28 -23.37 -19.94
C PHE A 131 -14.86 -22.67 -18.72
N HIS A 132 -16.19 -22.42 -18.68
CA HIS A 132 -16.84 -21.85 -17.51
C HIS A 132 -16.67 -22.70 -16.26
N LYS A 133 -16.84 -24.02 -16.40
CA LYS A 133 -16.63 -24.95 -15.27
C LYS A 133 -15.19 -24.96 -14.77
N ILE A 134 -14.23 -24.98 -15.71
CA ILE A 134 -12.81 -24.93 -15.37
C ILE A 134 -12.49 -23.63 -14.65
N PHE A 135 -12.85 -22.48 -15.23
CA PHE A 135 -12.62 -21.17 -14.60
C PHE A 135 -13.25 -21.08 -13.21
N PHE A 136 -14.53 -21.45 -13.10
CA PHE A 136 -15.24 -21.38 -11.83
C PHE A 136 -14.58 -22.26 -10.75
N ILE A 137 -14.29 -23.51 -11.06
CA ILE A 137 -13.67 -24.44 -10.10
C ILE A 137 -12.27 -23.96 -9.74
N SER A 138 -11.46 -23.54 -10.70
CA SER A 138 -10.09 -23.05 -10.45
C SER A 138 -10.09 -21.84 -9.54
N PHE A 139 -10.85 -20.79 -9.87
CA PHE A 139 -10.89 -19.58 -9.06
C PHE A 139 -11.56 -19.79 -7.71
N LEU A 140 -12.59 -20.63 -7.62
CA LEU A 140 -13.20 -21.01 -6.35
C LEU A 140 -12.21 -21.75 -5.45
N SER A 141 -11.46 -22.71 -6.00
CA SER A 141 -10.44 -23.45 -5.24
C SER A 141 -9.33 -22.53 -4.74
N LEU A 142 -8.84 -21.64 -5.60
CA LEU A 142 -7.83 -20.65 -5.23
C LEU A 142 -8.36 -19.67 -4.16
N THR A 143 -9.60 -19.24 -4.27
CA THR A 143 -10.24 -18.40 -3.23
C THR A 143 -10.31 -19.12 -1.90
N ILE A 144 -10.71 -20.39 -1.89
CA ILE A 144 -10.76 -21.21 -0.66
C ILE A 144 -9.36 -21.35 -0.05
N ILE A 145 -8.34 -21.64 -0.85
CA ILE A 145 -6.95 -21.77 -0.36
C ILE A 145 -6.50 -20.47 0.30
N ASN A 146 -6.68 -19.33 -0.35
CA ASN A 146 -6.29 -18.04 0.22
C ASN A 146 -7.12 -17.69 1.48
N SER A 147 -8.42 -18.03 1.50
CA SER A 147 -9.25 -17.84 2.70
C SER A 147 -8.78 -18.70 3.87
N LEU A 148 -8.29 -19.93 3.61
CA LEU A 148 -7.70 -20.78 4.64
C LEU A 148 -6.35 -20.21 5.15
N MET A 149 -5.56 -19.57 4.28
CA MET A 149 -4.33 -18.89 4.70
C MET A 149 -4.63 -17.73 5.64
N ILE A 150 -5.65 -16.91 5.33
CA ILE A 150 -6.10 -15.81 6.19
C ILE A 150 -6.55 -16.39 7.55
N LEU A 151 -7.41 -17.38 7.54
CA LEU A 151 -7.92 -18.00 8.78
C LEU A 151 -6.79 -18.58 9.64
N ASN A 152 -5.79 -19.20 9.02
CA ASN A 152 -4.65 -19.78 9.75
C ASN A 152 -3.75 -18.68 10.35
N HIS A 153 -3.62 -17.55 9.67
CA HIS A 153 -2.88 -16.38 10.19
C HIS A 153 -3.60 -15.79 11.42
N ASP A 154 -4.91 -15.57 11.33
CA ASP A 154 -5.71 -14.98 12.42
C ASP A 154 -5.82 -15.90 13.64
N LEU A 155 -5.73 -17.22 13.45
CA LEU A 155 -5.72 -18.21 14.54
C LEU A 155 -4.31 -18.54 15.03
N GLY A 156 -3.27 -18.03 14.36
CA GLY A 156 -1.88 -18.20 14.78
C GLY A 156 -1.63 -17.58 16.15
N PRO A 157 -0.72 -18.14 16.97
CA PRO A 157 -0.36 -17.51 18.23
C PRO A 157 0.34 -16.20 17.90
N SER A 158 -0.34 -15.08 18.10
CA SER A 158 0.32 -13.79 18.23
C SER A 158 1.22 -13.90 19.47
N ARG A 159 2.53 -14.00 19.29
CA ARG A 159 3.48 -13.86 20.40
C ARG A 159 3.68 -12.39 20.67
N PRO A 160 3.04 -11.82 21.69
CA PRO A 160 3.38 -10.48 22.11
C PRO A 160 4.81 -10.55 22.68
N ILE A 161 5.77 -9.96 21.94
CA ILE A 161 7.16 -9.77 22.45
C ILE A 161 7.14 -8.97 23.77
N THR A 162 5.99 -8.42 24.11
CA THR A 162 5.75 -7.54 25.25
C THR A 162 5.49 -8.27 26.59
N GLU A 163 5.23 -9.59 26.59
CA GLU A 163 4.88 -10.31 27.83
C GLU A 163 6.01 -10.34 28.86
N ASP A 164 7.28 -10.27 28.41
CA ASP A 164 8.45 -10.35 29.30
C ASP A 164 8.99 -8.98 29.76
N ILE A 165 8.40 -7.86 29.34
CA ILE A 165 8.88 -6.54 29.71
C ILE A 165 8.39 -6.20 31.12
N LYS A 166 9.25 -6.49 32.10
CA LYS A 166 9.06 -6.04 33.50
C LYS A 166 9.52 -4.61 33.61
N ILE A 167 8.58 -3.68 33.68
CA ILE A 167 8.87 -2.28 34.00
C ILE A 167 8.66 -2.10 35.50
N GLU A 168 9.74 -1.87 36.24
CA GLU A 168 9.66 -1.43 37.64
C GLU A 168 9.48 0.10 37.63
N ILE A 169 8.25 0.54 37.83
CA ILE A 169 7.92 1.97 37.88
C ILE A 169 8.19 2.45 39.29
N ASN A 170 9.31 3.12 39.51
CA ASN A 170 9.67 3.71 40.79
C ASN A 170 9.28 5.19 40.94
N THR A 171 8.54 5.76 39.98
CA THR A 171 8.22 7.19 39.95
C THR A 171 6.77 7.43 40.34
N LYS A 172 6.60 8.28 41.39
CA LYS A 172 5.32 8.88 41.76
C LYS A 172 5.15 10.29 41.17
N ASP A 173 6.08 10.73 40.35
CA ASP A 173 6.15 12.09 39.83
C ASP A 173 5.47 12.19 38.47
N ASN A 174 4.96 13.36 38.13
CA ASN A 174 4.45 13.68 36.82
C ASN A 174 5.60 13.53 35.80
N LEU A 175 5.47 12.55 34.92
CA LEU A 175 6.41 12.35 33.82
C LEU A 175 6.15 13.42 32.73
N PRO A 176 7.20 13.89 32.04
CA PRO A 176 7.04 14.86 30.96
C PRO A 176 6.39 14.20 29.72
N ASP A 177 5.79 15.01 28.87
CA ASP A 177 5.40 14.55 27.53
C ASP A 177 6.62 14.08 26.74
N VAL A 178 6.41 13.05 25.92
CA VAL A 178 7.44 12.47 25.06
C VAL A 178 7.04 12.63 23.60
N TYR A 179 7.94 13.19 22.79
CA TYR A 179 7.75 13.35 21.35
C TYR A 179 8.84 12.56 20.62
N HIS A 180 8.45 11.41 20.05
CA HIS A 180 9.29 10.63 19.16
C HIS A 180 9.00 11.05 17.72
N MET A 181 9.89 11.85 17.15
CA MET A 181 9.72 12.44 15.82
C MET A 181 10.66 11.79 14.82
N VAL A 182 10.11 11.26 13.74
CA VAL A 182 10.84 10.64 12.63
C VAL A 182 10.62 11.46 11.36
N LEU A 183 11.71 11.96 10.80
CA LEU A 183 11.73 12.63 9.50
C LEU A 183 12.39 11.68 8.51
N ASP A 184 11.58 11.09 7.62
CA ASP A 184 12.05 10.07 6.69
C ASP A 184 13.03 10.67 5.66
N PHE A 185 14.15 10.00 5.41
CA PHE A 185 15.22 10.48 4.53
C PHE A 185 15.87 11.81 4.94
N TYR A 186 15.75 12.24 6.18
CA TYR A 186 16.49 13.39 6.66
C TYR A 186 17.98 13.02 6.80
N ALA A 187 18.81 13.53 5.89
CA ALA A 187 20.22 13.16 5.84
C ALA A 187 21.03 13.74 7.03
N GLY A 188 22.02 12.99 7.48
CA GLY A 188 22.95 13.48 8.49
C GLY A 188 23.73 14.72 8.04
N GLU A 189 24.21 15.54 8.98
CA GLU A 189 24.90 16.82 8.71
C GLU A 189 26.09 16.70 7.76
N ASP A 190 26.88 15.64 7.93
CA ASP A 190 28.04 15.36 7.07
C ASP A 190 27.61 15.10 5.62
N ILE A 191 26.52 14.37 5.40
CA ILE A 191 25.94 14.14 4.08
C ILE A 191 25.34 15.43 3.52
N LEU A 192 24.56 16.17 4.31
CA LEU A 192 23.98 17.44 3.89
C LEU A 192 25.08 18.41 3.41
N ARG A 193 26.18 18.52 4.16
CA ARG A 193 27.29 19.39 3.82
C ARG A 193 28.13 18.89 2.66
N THR A 194 28.51 17.58 2.65
CA THR A 194 29.48 17.06 1.67
C THR A 194 28.85 16.69 0.33
N ARG A 195 27.59 16.25 0.32
CA ARG A 195 26.89 15.84 -0.90
C ARG A 195 25.98 16.92 -1.45
N PHE A 196 25.31 17.68 -0.58
CA PHE A 196 24.32 18.68 -0.98
C PHE A 196 24.79 20.12 -0.81
N GLY A 197 25.98 20.37 -0.24
CA GLY A 197 26.48 21.72 0.05
C GLY A 197 25.60 22.52 1.02
N PHE A 198 24.74 21.83 1.79
CA PHE A 198 23.76 22.45 2.68
C PHE A 198 24.33 22.55 4.11
N ASP A 199 24.34 23.77 4.67
CA ASP A 199 24.73 24.01 6.04
C ASP A 199 23.51 23.97 6.97
N ASN A 200 23.40 22.90 7.77
CA ASN A 200 22.31 22.69 8.71
C ASN A 200 22.60 23.25 10.12
N ASN A 201 23.72 23.94 10.34
CA ASN A 201 24.12 24.38 11.66
C ASN A 201 23.08 25.32 12.30
N GLY A 202 22.38 26.13 11.52
CA GLY A 202 21.33 27.01 12.05
C GLY A 202 20.25 26.25 12.81
N PHE A 203 19.71 25.21 12.18
CA PHE A 203 18.67 24.36 12.77
C PHE A 203 19.18 23.57 14.01
N ILE A 204 20.37 22.99 13.90
CA ILE A 204 20.97 22.23 15.01
C ILE A 204 21.27 23.12 16.21
N ASN A 205 21.78 24.33 15.98
CA ASN A 205 22.05 25.29 17.07
C ASN A 205 20.76 25.74 17.77
N GLU A 206 19.68 25.93 17.00
CA GLU A 206 18.37 26.24 17.58
C GLU A 206 17.84 25.07 18.45
N LEU A 207 17.91 23.84 17.96
CA LEU A 207 17.55 22.66 18.75
C LEU A 207 18.39 22.56 20.03
N ASN A 208 19.71 22.76 19.94
CA ASN A 208 20.58 22.73 21.11
C ASN A 208 20.21 23.83 22.14
N SER A 209 19.80 25.03 21.65
CA SER A 209 19.37 26.13 22.53
C SER A 209 18.07 25.82 23.27
N LEU A 210 17.23 24.94 22.70
CA LEU A 210 16.00 24.43 23.29
C LEU A 210 16.24 23.22 24.20
N GLY A 211 17.50 22.77 24.38
CA GLY A 211 17.87 21.67 25.25
C GLY A 211 17.90 20.28 24.59
N PHE A 212 17.65 20.19 23.30
CA PHE A 212 17.80 18.93 22.56
C PHE A 212 19.29 18.53 22.48
N LYS A 213 19.53 17.22 22.54
CA LYS A 213 20.87 16.64 22.35
C LYS A 213 20.88 15.78 21.10
N LYS A 214 21.92 15.92 20.31
CA LYS A 214 22.13 15.09 19.13
C LYS A 214 22.89 13.83 19.53
N GLU A 215 22.36 12.68 19.13
CA GLU A 215 23.01 11.38 19.28
C GLU A 215 23.10 10.68 17.92
N ASN A 216 24.20 9.96 17.70
CA ASN A 216 24.38 9.14 16.51
C ASN A 216 23.96 7.70 16.82
N LEU A 217 22.84 7.28 16.27
CA LEU A 217 22.34 5.93 16.44
C LEU A 217 22.86 5.01 15.32
N LYS A 218 23.18 3.78 15.68
CA LYS A 218 23.40 2.71 14.71
C LYS A 218 22.12 1.93 14.54
N VAL A 219 21.58 1.91 13.32
CA VAL A 219 20.36 1.20 12.98
C VAL A 219 20.63 0.08 11.97
N ASN A 220 19.65 -0.80 11.74
CA ASN A 220 19.73 -1.83 10.71
C ASN A 220 19.89 -1.22 9.32
N TYR A 221 20.63 -1.89 8.43
CA TYR A 221 20.83 -1.44 7.05
C TYR A 221 19.60 -1.69 6.17
N GLU A 222 18.80 -2.69 6.52
CA GLU A 222 17.64 -3.05 5.71
C GLU A 222 16.49 -2.11 6.01
N HIS A 223 16.04 -1.37 5.00
CA HIS A 223 15.05 -0.30 5.11
C HIS A 223 13.80 -0.71 5.91
N ARG A 224 13.26 -1.91 5.63
CA ARG A 224 12.09 -2.45 6.35
C ARG A 224 12.29 -2.67 7.84
N PHE A 225 13.54 -2.78 8.29
CA PHE A 225 13.87 -3.09 9.68
C PHE A 225 14.30 -1.89 10.50
N ILE A 226 14.48 -0.72 9.87
CA ILE A 226 14.93 0.49 10.57
C ILE A 226 13.90 0.90 11.63
N MET A 227 12.69 1.20 11.22
CA MET A 227 11.65 1.66 12.14
C MET A 227 11.22 0.61 13.15
N PRO A 228 10.94 -0.65 12.77
CA PRO A 228 10.69 -1.70 13.75
C PRO A 228 11.83 -1.91 14.75
N SER A 229 13.09 -1.74 14.35
CA SER A 229 14.22 -1.86 15.26
C SER A 229 14.25 -0.75 16.30
N ILE A 230 13.92 0.48 15.90
CA ILE A 230 13.87 1.64 16.79
C ILE A 230 12.71 1.50 17.77
N THR A 231 11.49 1.31 17.26
CA THR A 231 10.27 1.27 18.07
C THR A 231 10.15 0.01 18.93
N ASN A 232 10.84 -1.08 18.56
CA ASN A 232 10.92 -2.29 19.38
C ASN A 232 12.23 -2.40 20.17
N MET A 233 13.12 -1.38 20.11
CA MET A 233 14.39 -1.34 20.87
C MET A 233 15.24 -2.60 20.66
N LYS A 234 15.20 -3.20 19.47
CA LYS A 234 15.84 -4.47 19.15
C LYS A 234 16.44 -4.49 17.74
N HIS A 235 17.66 -5.01 17.62
CA HIS A 235 18.23 -5.33 16.31
C HIS A 235 17.71 -6.69 15.83
N PHE A 236 17.19 -6.73 14.60
CA PHE A 236 16.60 -7.92 13.99
C PHE A 236 17.57 -8.65 13.04
N TYR A 237 18.85 -8.61 13.31
CA TYR A 237 19.81 -9.37 12.52
C TYR A 237 19.66 -10.86 12.79
N GLY A 238 19.40 -11.65 11.74
CA GLY A 238 19.18 -13.09 11.88
C GLY A 238 17.82 -13.49 12.46
N ALA A 239 16.83 -12.58 12.37
CA ALA A 239 15.46 -12.83 12.84
C ALA A 239 14.82 -14.07 12.17
N ASP A 240 14.13 -14.88 12.97
CA ASP A 240 13.30 -15.96 12.47
C ASP A 240 12.00 -15.43 11.79
N GLU A 241 11.20 -16.34 11.25
CA GLU A 241 9.97 -15.95 10.55
C GLU A 241 8.93 -15.30 11.48
N ASP A 242 8.82 -15.75 12.73
CA ASP A 242 7.89 -15.16 13.72
C ASP A 242 8.30 -13.73 14.06
N GLU A 243 9.61 -13.50 14.24
CA GLU A 243 10.17 -12.16 14.46
C GLU A 243 9.99 -11.24 13.26
N LYS A 244 10.15 -11.75 12.03
CA LYS A 244 9.92 -10.97 10.81
C LYS A 244 8.45 -10.58 10.65
N ASN A 245 7.51 -11.50 10.97
CA ASN A 245 6.09 -11.21 10.93
C ASN A 245 5.73 -10.11 11.93
N TYR A 246 6.22 -10.22 13.17
CA TYR A 246 6.04 -9.17 14.17
C TYR A 246 6.63 -7.83 13.75
N MET A 247 7.79 -7.83 13.12
CA MET A 247 8.40 -6.61 12.59
C MET A 247 7.53 -5.96 11.52
N ASN A 248 6.95 -6.74 10.63
CA ASN A 248 6.04 -6.23 9.61
C ASN A 248 4.80 -5.58 10.25
N GLU A 249 4.22 -6.22 11.28
CA GLU A 249 3.08 -5.64 12.00
C GLU A 249 3.43 -4.31 12.68
N THR A 250 4.62 -4.19 13.27
CA THR A 250 5.05 -2.96 13.95
C THR A 250 5.60 -1.90 12.99
N TYR A 251 5.89 -2.25 11.76
CA TYR A 251 6.26 -1.29 10.72
C TYR A 251 5.09 -0.39 10.34
N PHE A 252 3.89 -0.95 10.26
CA PHE A 252 2.68 -0.25 9.84
C PHE A 252 1.86 0.34 11.00
N SER A 253 2.11 -0.10 12.24
CA SER A 253 1.36 0.35 13.41
C SER A 253 2.29 0.54 14.60
N PHE A 254 2.53 1.80 14.94
CA PHE A 254 3.31 2.15 16.15
C PHE A 254 2.66 1.59 17.41
N ASP A 255 1.33 1.57 17.45
CA ASP A 255 0.55 1.10 18.61
C ASP A 255 0.86 -0.35 19.03
N LYS A 256 1.33 -1.18 18.08
CA LYS A 256 1.76 -2.56 18.30
C LYS A 256 3.21 -2.69 18.79
N SER A 257 3.98 -1.61 18.81
CA SER A 257 5.40 -1.62 19.16
C SER A 257 5.66 -1.77 20.67
N VAL A 258 6.88 -2.20 21.00
CA VAL A 258 7.38 -2.24 22.40
C VAL A 258 7.35 -0.85 23.03
N GLU A 259 7.72 0.18 22.28
CA GLU A 259 7.73 1.57 22.75
C GLU A 259 6.32 2.02 23.15
N ALA A 260 5.32 1.81 22.29
CA ALA A 260 3.93 2.14 22.61
C ALA A 260 3.42 1.36 23.81
N HIS A 261 3.78 0.08 23.94
CA HIS A 261 3.41 -0.75 25.06
C HIS A 261 4.02 -0.23 26.39
N ILE A 262 5.29 0.17 26.37
CA ILE A 262 5.95 0.80 27.52
C ILE A 262 5.26 2.11 27.90
N ALA A 263 4.98 2.97 26.91
CA ALA A 263 4.29 4.23 27.14
C ALA A 263 2.93 4.02 27.84
N LYS A 264 2.12 3.10 27.34
CA LYS A 264 0.81 2.75 27.93
C LYS A 264 0.95 2.21 29.36
N LYS A 265 1.94 1.35 29.62
CA LYS A 265 2.21 0.84 30.99
C LYS A 265 2.64 1.94 31.97
N LEU A 266 3.32 2.99 31.49
CA LEU A 266 3.71 4.15 32.26
C LEU A 266 2.54 5.14 32.47
N GLY A 267 1.38 4.89 31.86
CA GLY A 267 0.17 5.72 32.01
C GLY A 267 0.08 6.87 31.01
N TYR A 268 0.86 6.84 29.93
CA TYR A 268 0.74 7.83 28.86
C TYR A 268 -0.47 7.56 27.97
N GLU A 269 -1.10 8.64 27.50
CA GLU A 269 -1.91 8.61 26.29
C GLU A 269 -0.96 8.51 25.09
N VAL A 270 -1.11 7.46 24.26
CA VAL A 270 -0.29 7.25 23.07
C VAL A 270 -1.00 7.86 21.88
N ILE A 271 -0.35 8.82 21.21
CA ILE A 271 -0.87 9.52 20.04
C ILE A 271 0.05 9.22 18.85
N GLU A 272 -0.50 8.57 17.84
CA GLU A 272 0.19 8.34 16.57
C GLU A 272 -0.25 9.36 15.53
N ILE A 273 0.71 10.07 14.93
CA ILE A 273 0.51 10.98 13.80
C ILE A 273 1.47 10.54 12.70
N SER A 274 0.93 9.92 11.67
CA SER A 274 1.73 9.46 10.52
C SER A 274 1.33 10.19 9.25
N THR A 275 2.35 10.54 8.45
CA THR A 275 2.17 11.05 7.09
C THR A 275 2.48 9.97 6.05
N ILE A 276 2.52 8.70 6.47
CA ILE A 276 2.71 7.57 5.57
C ILE A 276 1.56 7.58 4.56
N ASP A 277 1.93 7.90 3.41
CA ASP A 277 1.33 7.73 2.09
C ASP A 277 -0.20 7.66 1.95
N ASP A 278 -0.86 8.78 2.11
CA ASP A 278 -2.18 9.00 1.55
C ASP A 278 -2.08 9.32 0.05
N ASN A 279 -2.18 8.32 -0.82
CA ASN A 279 -2.48 8.64 -2.21
C ASN A 279 -3.98 9.01 -2.34
N PHE A 280 -4.36 9.58 -3.51
CA PHE A 280 -5.75 10.01 -3.74
C PHE A 280 -6.77 8.89 -3.47
N PHE A 281 -6.42 7.64 -3.75
CA PHE A 281 -7.31 6.49 -3.59
C PHE A 281 -7.35 5.95 -2.16
N SER A 282 -6.23 5.88 -1.45
CA SER A 282 -6.22 5.47 -0.04
C SER A 282 -7.04 6.42 0.82
N SER A 283 -7.04 7.70 0.48
CA SER A 283 -7.85 8.70 1.19
C SER A 283 -9.37 8.58 0.96
N ILE A 284 -9.78 7.89 -0.11
CA ILE A 284 -11.21 7.64 -0.40
C ILE A 284 -11.61 6.23 0.04
N PHE A 285 -10.71 5.27 -0.11
CA PHE A 285 -11.03 3.84 -0.01
C PHE A 285 -10.12 3.05 0.96
N GLY A 286 -9.16 3.70 1.65
CA GLY A 286 -8.17 3.08 2.52
C GLY A 286 -6.88 2.61 1.81
N ASP A 287 -5.92 2.14 2.60
CA ASP A 287 -4.60 1.72 2.08
C ASP A 287 -4.65 0.46 1.22
N PHE A 288 -5.59 -0.43 1.47
CA PHE A 288 -5.81 -1.62 0.66
C PHE A 288 -6.12 -1.28 -0.82
N SER A 289 -6.79 -0.17 -1.06
CA SER A 289 -7.07 0.31 -2.43
C SER A 289 -5.81 0.69 -3.20
N LYS A 290 -4.75 1.13 -2.52
CA LYS A 290 -3.44 1.46 -3.10
C LYS A 290 -2.75 0.21 -3.66
N ILE A 291 -2.76 -0.88 -2.88
CA ILE A 291 -2.21 -2.15 -3.32
C ILE A 291 -3.01 -2.66 -4.54
N PHE A 292 -4.33 -2.56 -4.48
CA PHE A 292 -5.21 -2.93 -5.59
C PHE A 292 -4.94 -2.13 -6.87
N LEU A 293 -4.67 -0.82 -6.76
CA LEU A 293 -4.29 0.01 -7.89
C LEU A 293 -3.02 -0.49 -8.57
N ARG A 294 -1.96 -0.73 -7.79
CA ARG A 294 -0.66 -1.17 -8.31
C ARG A 294 -0.73 -2.54 -8.98
N THR A 295 -1.53 -3.44 -8.46
CA THR A 295 -1.66 -4.81 -8.98
C THR A 295 -2.63 -4.93 -10.16
N SER A 296 -3.50 -3.95 -10.35
CA SER A 296 -4.49 -3.92 -11.44
C SER A 296 -4.05 -3.05 -12.63
N MET A 297 -4.86 -3.05 -13.70
CA MET A 297 -4.65 -2.15 -14.85
C MET A 297 -4.79 -0.66 -14.48
N LEU A 298 -5.29 -0.34 -13.30
CA LEU A 298 -5.35 1.04 -12.79
C LEU A 298 -3.97 1.60 -12.43
N SER A 299 -2.91 0.77 -12.32
CA SER A 299 -1.52 1.22 -12.19
C SER A 299 -1.10 2.20 -13.29
N ILE A 300 -1.73 2.12 -14.46
CA ILE A 300 -1.55 3.07 -15.57
C ILE A 300 -1.89 4.50 -15.16
N VAL A 301 -2.87 4.68 -14.28
CA VAL A 301 -3.32 5.99 -13.80
C VAL A 301 -2.30 6.56 -12.83
N ASP A 302 -1.69 5.72 -11.99
CA ASP A 302 -0.66 6.10 -11.04
C ASP A 302 0.60 6.61 -11.75
N ASP A 303 0.99 5.97 -12.86
CA ASP A 303 2.16 6.35 -13.68
C ASP A 303 1.85 7.41 -14.77
N SER A 304 0.62 7.91 -14.84
CA SER A 304 0.23 8.82 -15.90
C SER A 304 0.49 10.30 -15.52
N PRO A 305 0.88 11.16 -16.48
CA PRO A 305 1.02 12.60 -16.24
C PRO A 305 -0.35 13.32 -16.18
N LEU A 306 -1.41 12.63 -15.74
CA LEU A 306 -2.72 13.24 -15.60
C LEU A 306 -2.72 14.27 -14.45
N PRO A 307 -3.58 15.31 -14.51
CA PRO A 307 -3.69 16.32 -13.44
C PRO A 307 -4.09 15.75 -12.06
N ILE A 308 -4.45 14.47 -12.00
CA ILE A 308 -4.68 13.70 -10.77
C ILE A 308 -3.44 13.70 -9.86
N HIS A 309 -2.25 13.61 -10.44
CA HIS A 309 -0.98 13.67 -9.69
C HIS A 309 -0.80 15.02 -8.95
N ASN A 310 -1.20 16.12 -9.57
CA ASN A 310 -1.13 17.45 -8.92
C ASN A 310 -2.10 17.57 -7.75
N LEU A 311 -3.30 16.99 -7.91
CA LEU A 311 -4.29 16.95 -6.83
C LEU A 311 -3.75 16.14 -5.65
N TRP A 312 -3.09 15.04 -5.91
CA TRP A 312 -2.46 14.20 -4.89
C TRP A 312 -1.32 14.92 -4.17
N LEU A 313 -0.37 15.56 -4.88
CA LEU A 313 0.72 16.32 -4.27
C LEU A 313 0.20 17.47 -3.41
N SER A 314 -0.79 18.21 -3.89
CA SER A 314 -1.43 19.29 -3.12
C SER A 314 -2.14 18.77 -1.87
N LYS A 315 -2.70 17.55 -1.95
CA LYS A 315 -3.30 16.90 -0.80
C LYS A 315 -2.24 16.47 0.22
N LYS A 316 -1.12 15.88 -0.23
CA LYS A 316 0.02 15.56 0.65
C LYS A 316 0.55 16.78 1.40
N GLN A 317 0.72 17.94 0.72
CA GLN A 317 1.10 19.18 1.38
C GLN A 317 0.09 19.58 2.47
N ARG A 318 -1.20 19.54 2.14
CA ARG A 318 -2.25 19.89 3.09
C ARG A 318 -2.27 18.96 4.29
N HIS A 319 -2.21 17.66 4.05
CA HIS A 319 -2.20 16.65 5.12
C HIS A 319 -0.99 16.81 6.05
N PHE A 320 0.18 17.06 5.49
CA PHE A 320 1.37 17.36 6.28
C PHE A 320 1.17 18.61 7.17
N GLN A 321 0.60 19.70 6.61
CA GLN A 321 0.30 20.91 7.39
C GLN A 321 -0.76 20.66 8.47
N GLU A 322 -1.77 19.86 8.18
CA GLU A 322 -2.79 19.45 9.16
C GLU A 322 -2.17 18.63 10.30
N ASN A 323 -1.23 17.72 9.99
CA ASN A 323 -0.53 16.93 11.00
C ASN A 323 0.41 17.79 11.85
N LEU A 324 1.11 18.76 11.27
CA LEU A 324 1.88 19.75 12.05
C LEU A 324 0.96 20.58 12.96
N ASN A 325 -0.21 20.98 12.48
CA ASN A 325 -1.18 21.71 13.28
C ASN A 325 -1.77 20.85 14.41
N LYS A 326 -1.96 19.54 14.19
CA LYS A 326 -2.35 18.60 15.26
C LYS A 326 -1.22 18.50 16.30
N LEU A 327 0.01 18.27 15.84
CA LEU A 327 1.19 18.16 16.70
C LEU A 327 1.37 19.39 17.59
N SER A 328 1.19 20.60 17.04
CA SER A 328 1.35 21.86 17.78
C SER A 328 0.31 22.08 18.88
N LYS A 329 -0.82 21.36 18.84
CA LYS A 329 -1.92 21.49 19.81
C LYS A 329 -1.90 20.42 20.91
N ILE A 330 -1.07 19.39 20.78
CA ILE A 330 -1.03 18.27 21.75
C ILE A 330 -0.66 18.76 23.16
N HIS A 331 0.24 19.74 23.26
CA HIS A 331 0.65 20.32 24.55
C HIS A 331 -0.49 20.99 25.33
N GLU A 332 -1.64 21.22 24.69
CA GLU A 332 -2.84 21.75 25.35
C GLU A 332 -3.61 20.66 26.12
N ASN A 333 -3.28 19.38 25.92
CA ASN A 333 -3.87 18.27 26.66
C ASN A 333 -3.42 18.30 28.12
N SER A 334 -4.32 17.94 29.02
CA SER A 334 -4.05 17.86 30.46
C SER A 334 -3.43 16.54 30.88
N GLU A 335 -3.38 15.55 30.00
CA GLU A 335 -2.87 14.21 30.26
C GLU A 335 -1.42 14.08 29.74
N MET A 336 -0.62 13.23 30.38
CA MET A 336 0.73 12.90 29.90
C MET A 336 0.63 12.21 28.55
N THR A 337 1.28 12.75 27.53
CA THR A 337 1.22 12.22 26.16
C THR A 337 2.53 11.64 25.68
N TRP A 338 2.46 10.53 24.97
CA TRP A 338 3.57 9.97 24.19
C TRP A 338 3.19 10.05 22.72
N VAL A 339 3.82 10.97 22.01
CA VAL A 339 3.53 11.27 20.62
C VAL A 339 4.55 10.58 19.73
N TYR A 340 4.08 9.72 18.84
CA TYR A 340 4.86 9.21 17.72
C TYR A 340 4.47 9.97 16.47
N PHE A 341 5.40 10.75 15.94
CA PHE A 341 5.21 11.54 14.72
C PHE A 341 6.14 11.01 13.63
N TYR A 342 5.56 10.43 12.59
CA TYR A 342 6.29 9.99 11.42
C TYR A 342 5.96 10.89 10.22
N SER A 343 6.98 11.49 9.62
CA SER A 343 6.85 12.38 8.48
C SER A 343 7.55 11.80 7.26
N THR A 344 6.79 11.54 6.18
CA THR A 344 7.37 11.18 4.89
C THR A 344 8.26 12.29 4.31
N PRO A 345 7.90 13.60 4.31
CA PRO A 345 8.87 14.65 3.99
C PRO A 345 10.03 14.68 5.02
N PRO A 346 11.27 14.78 4.53
CA PRO A 346 11.73 15.17 3.18
C PRO A 346 11.94 14.03 2.16
N HIS A 347 11.43 12.83 2.38
CA HIS A 347 11.44 11.77 1.35
C HIS A 347 10.70 12.21 0.08
N SER A 348 11.16 11.75 -1.08
CA SER A 348 10.48 11.98 -2.38
C SER A 348 9.06 11.34 -2.41
N PRO A 349 8.10 11.91 -3.15
CA PRO A 349 8.21 13.12 -3.97
C PRO A 349 8.36 14.38 -3.11
N PHE A 350 9.27 15.28 -3.53
CA PHE A 350 9.48 16.51 -2.80
C PHE A 350 8.28 17.45 -2.96
N ILE A 351 7.55 17.64 -1.88
CA ILE A 351 6.29 18.41 -1.86
C ILE A 351 6.48 19.85 -1.37
N PHE A 352 7.69 20.24 -1.00
CA PHE A 352 8.05 21.59 -0.57
C PHE A 352 9.20 22.13 -1.39
N ASN A 353 9.18 23.43 -1.63
CA ASN A 353 10.33 24.19 -2.16
C ASN A 353 11.15 24.79 -1.00
N SER A 354 12.31 25.37 -1.30
CA SER A 354 13.18 26.05 -0.32
C SER A 354 12.46 27.09 0.55
N ASP A 355 11.39 27.68 0.04
CA ASP A 355 10.62 28.74 0.72
C ASP A 355 9.30 28.22 1.33
N GLY A 356 9.15 26.90 1.42
CA GLY A 356 7.95 26.25 1.97
C GLY A 356 6.93 25.81 0.91
N PRO A 357 5.65 25.67 1.29
CA PRO A 357 4.61 25.17 0.39
C PRO A 357 4.32 26.19 -0.72
N LYS A 358 4.69 25.87 -1.94
CA LYS A 358 4.35 26.61 -3.16
C LYS A 358 3.65 25.70 -4.15
N GLU A 359 3.12 26.32 -5.21
CA GLU A 359 2.62 25.58 -6.37
C GLU A 359 3.71 24.66 -6.90
N LEU A 360 3.42 23.36 -6.88
CA LEU A 360 4.36 22.33 -7.33
C LEU A 360 4.38 22.29 -8.85
N ASP A 361 5.59 22.31 -9.42
CA ASP A 361 5.78 22.01 -10.84
C ASP A 361 5.79 20.47 -11.01
N PRO A 362 4.73 19.89 -11.59
CA PRO A 362 4.62 18.43 -11.72
C PRO A 362 5.72 17.81 -12.56
N LYS A 363 6.30 18.59 -13.48
CA LYS A 363 7.39 18.11 -14.33
C LYS A 363 8.67 17.94 -13.53
N LYS A 364 8.97 18.86 -12.61
CA LYS A 364 10.16 18.78 -11.77
C LYS A 364 10.06 17.71 -10.69
N THR A 365 8.88 17.56 -10.07
CA THR A 365 8.64 16.49 -9.09
C THR A 365 8.70 15.10 -9.72
N ASN A 366 8.25 14.94 -10.98
CA ASN A 366 8.28 13.67 -11.69
C ASN A 366 9.65 13.31 -12.26
N GLU A 367 10.46 14.26 -12.69
CA GLU A 367 11.81 13.96 -13.22
C GLU A 367 12.68 13.27 -12.17
N TYR A 368 12.62 13.66 -10.91
CA TYR A 368 13.37 13.01 -9.83
C TYR A 368 12.82 11.65 -9.41
N TYR A 369 11.51 11.42 -9.55
CA TYR A 369 10.87 10.16 -9.14
C TYR A 369 11.08 9.03 -10.16
N PHE A 370 11.14 9.36 -11.45
CA PHE A 370 11.19 8.37 -12.54
C PHE A 370 12.58 8.16 -13.14
N SER A 371 13.54 9.08 -12.94
CA SER A 371 14.86 8.92 -13.56
C SER A 371 15.75 7.89 -12.88
N GLY A 372 15.54 7.61 -11.60
CA GLY A 372 16.44 6.76 -10.81
C GLY A 372 17.88 7.26 -10.76
N GLU A 373 18.16 8.34 -11.47
CA GLU A 373 19.45 9.04 -11.49
C GLU A 373 19.40 10.18 -10.48
N TRP A 374 20.01 9.95 -9.35
CA TRP A 374 20.32 10.99 -8.39
C TRP A 374 21.43 11.87 -9.00
N ASP A 375 21.05 12.87 -9.78
CA ASP A 375 22.00 13.88 -10.25
C ASP A 375 22.31 14.84 -9.08
N PHE A 376 23.32 14.47 -8.30
CA PHE A 376 23.78 15.24 -7.15
C PHE A 376 24.54 16.51 -7.56
N GLU A 377 24.64 16.86 -8.85
CA GLU A 377 25.36 18.01 -9.36
C GLU A 377 24.46 19.22 -9.70
N LYS A 378 23.19 19.14 -9.44
CA LYS A 378 22.23 20.25 -9.59
C LYS A 378 21.51 20.47 -8.26
#